data_be23916fe8ba32066a46118c19d81879
#
_entry.id   be23916fe8ba32066a46118c19d81879
#
_cell.length_a   1.000
_cell.length_b   1.000
_cell.length_c   1.000
_cell.angle_alpha   90.00
_cell.angle_beta   90.00
_cell.angle_gamma   90.00
#
_symmetry.space_group_name_H-M   'P 1'
#
loop_
_entity.id
_entity.type
_entity.pdbx_description
1 polymer ?
#
loop_
_entity_poly.entity_id
_entity_poly.type
_entity_poly.pdbx_seq_one_letter_code
_entity_poly.pdbx_strand_id
1 'polypeptide(L)'
;MSSSHTRSSAQKTGSIARKAWVPIVALGLTFTMAACAPVQSVDDSPQGEDVTSAPIGDQTIVEGGDLVMALSAEPDRLDPTTSSSLYTRYVMQTMCEKLYDIDASGEIIPMLATELPDVSADGLTVTIPVKQDVVFADGTELDAAAVVQTIERGLTLEGSSRKSELGPITGVTAVDSETVEITYSEPFAPLTAALADRAGMVLSPAALAEKGDAFGDSPVCVGAFKFVERVPQTSITVERDPLYYDAENVHLDTITYRIITDSNIRSANLKSGDVQVADTISTQDVGSLAETDGIGVLQVGSLGYQGLTLNLGNVNGVGTPAEPLDTPLASQATIREALSMSVDREALVSSVFSNWYSPACSPISPASPYSSEASEACAEYDPAAAKQMLEEAGVTVPFPITMQVSNNPDTLRFAQALQAAVAEGGFELTIAPVEYSTLLDVQTRGDFEALQLGWSGRVDPHGNMYNFLSTGGGNNYSGYNNPEVDDLMTEAASVNDTDERAELYGQAIEIVQEDNPVIYLYRVRSLTAYSTGIAGVETFADGVVHLSHAAFVEAE
;
A
#
# COMPACT_ATOMS: atom_id res chain seq x y z
N MET A 1 53.47 -34.31 -36.00
CA MET A 1 54.61 -33.42 -36.08
C MET A 1 54.62 -32.71 -34.72
N SER A 2 55.31 -33.25 -33.73
CA SER A 2 56.73 -33.06 -33.37
C SER A 2 56.93 -31.64 -32.84
N SER A 3 57.41 -31.27 -31.66
CA SER A 3 58.18 -31.94 -30.58
C SER A 3 58.38 -30.83 -29.54
N SER A 4 58.12 -31.03 -28.22
CA SER A 4 59.06 -31.43 -27.16
C SER A 4 60.27 -30.52 -26.91
N HIS A 5 60.44 -30.04 -25.67
CA HIS A 5 61.60 -30.21 -24.77
C HIS A 5 61.52 -29.23 -23.61
N THR A 6 61.29 -29.64 -22.40
CA THR A 6 62.09 -30.20 -21.29
C THR A 6 63.39 -29.47 -20.94
N ARG A 7 63.52 -29.14 -19.67
CA ARG A 7 64.57 -29.41 -18.63
C ARG A 7 64.76 -28.19 -17.74
N SER A 8 64.60 -28.29 -16.43
CA SER A 8 65.29 -29.04 -15.34
C SER A 8 66.52 -28.35 -14.80
N SER A 9 66.53 -28.24 -13.51
CA SER A 9 67.54 -28.50 -12.46
C SER A 9 67.77 -27.28 -11.56
N ALA A 10 67.54 -27.38 -10.26
CA ALA A 10 68.09 -28.17 -9.17
C ALA A 10 69.12 -27.37 -8.31
N GLN A 11 68.80 -27.31 -6.99
CA GLN A 11 69.64 -27.45 -5.81
C GLN A 11 70.75 -26.40 -5.48
N LYS A 12 70.69 -25.83 -4.24
CA LYS A 12 71.54 -26.28 -3.13
C LYS A 12 71.30 -25.49 -1.82
N THR A 13 70.91 -26.20 -0.82
CA THR A 13 71.39 -26.37 0.59
C THR A 13 72.34 -25.36 1.15
N GLY A 14 72.07 -24.97 2.43
CA GLY A 14 73.03 -24.34 3.35
C GLY A 14 72.41 -24.17 4.75
N SER A 15 72.65 -25.19 5.62
CA SER A 15 72.37 -25.21 7.03
C SER A 15 73.49 -24.50 7.82
N ILE A 16 73.21 -23.73 8.88
CA ILE A 16 74.06 -23.59 10.05
C ILE A 16 73.20 -23.38 11.28
N ALA A 17 73.39 -24.30 12.25
CA ALA A 17 72.85 -24.28 13.59
C ALA A 17 73.77 -23.45 14.54
N ARG A 18 73.13 -22.79 15.52
CA ARG A 18 73.76 -22.59 16.85
C ARG A 18 72.77 -22.24 17.95
N LYS A 19 72.51 -23.19 18.79
CA LYS A 19 72.41 -23.29 20.25
C LYS A 19 72.06 -22.04 21.07
N ALA A 20 70.88 -22.16 21.72
CA ALA A 20 70.64 -22.24 23.18
C ALA A 20 70.99 -21.02 24.06
N TRP A 21 69.92 -20.55 24.72
CA TRP A 21 69.93 -20.38 26.19
C TRP A 21 68.48 -20.16 26.68
N VAL A 22 68.09 -20.96 27.67
CA VAL A 22 66.86 -20.86 28.47
C VAL A 22 67.21 -20.03 29.72
N PRO A 23 66.30 -19.20 30.23
CA PRO A 23 65.86 -19.43 31.59
C PRO A 23 64.33 -19.46 31.75
N ILE A 24 63.94 -20.38 32.60
CA ILE A 24 62.63 -20.57 33.20
C ILE A 24 62.34 -19.39 34.15
N VAL A 25 61.14 -18.77 33.99
CA VAL A 25 60.46 -18.04 35.07
C VAL A 25 58.95 -18.29 35.01
N ALA A 26 58.49 -18.77 36.10
CA ALA A 26 57.22 -19.05 36.73
C ALA A 26 55.92 -18.49 36.12
N LEU A 27 54.99 -19.39 36.02
CA LEU A 27 53.53 -19.39 36.33
C LEU A 27 52.89 -18.04 36.71
N GLY A 28 51.97 -17.63 35.89
CA GLY A 28 50.88 -16.76 36.23
C GLY A 28 49.66 -17.14 35.37
N LEU A 29 48.77 -18.01 35.90
CA LEU A 29 47.47 -18.28 35.32
C LEU A 29 46.62 -17.01 35.46
N THR A 30 46.49 -16.24 34.40
CA THR A 30 45.42 -15.27 34.26
C THR A 30 44.33 -15.91 33.42
N PHE A 31 43.25 -16.30 34.08
CA PHE A 31 41.95 -16.59 33.45
C PHE A 31 41.45 -15.30 32.77
N THR A 32 41.64 -15.17 31.49
CA THR A 32 40.89 -14.21 30.70
C THR A 32 39.50 -14.77 30.52
N MET A 33 38.54 -14.26 31.31
CA MET A 33 37.11 -14.33 30.95
C MET A 33 36.96 -13.64 29.59
N ALA A 34 36.72 -14.43 28.55
CA ALA A 34 36.16 -13.94 27.31
C ALA A 34 34.78 -13.40 27.66
N ALA A 35 34.66 -12.09 27.84
CA ALA A 35 33.38 -11.43 27.81
C ALA A 35 32.80 -11.66 26.40
N CYS A 36 31.73 -12.44 26.31
CA CYS A 36 30.85 -12.41 25.17
C CYS A 36 30.29 -10.98 25.12
N ALA A 37 30.89 -10.12 24.31
CA ALA A 37 30.21 -8.93 23.85
C ALA A 37 28.98 -9.41 23.11
N PRO A 38 27.77 -8.83 23.37
CA PRO A 38 26.63 -9.11 22.53
C PRO A 38 27.03 -8.74 21.10
N VAL A 39 26.86 -9.68 20.18
CA VAL A 39 26.88 -9.39 18.75
C VAL A 39 25.77 -8.37 18.58
N GLN A 40 26.11 -7.10 18.41
CA GLN A 40 25.19 -6.15 17.84
C GLN A 40 24.88 -6.72 16.46
N SER A 41 23.65 -7.19 16.28
CA SER A 41 23.10 -7.39 14.96
C SER A 41 23.21 -6.03 14.26
N VAL A 42 24.16 -5.90 13.35
CA VAL A 42 24.13 -4.83 12.36
C VAL A 42 22.85 -5.12 11.60
N ASP A 43 21.89 -4.23 11.70
CA ASP A 43 20.70 -4.27 10.89
C ASP A 43 21.18 -4.07 9.46
N ASP A 44 21.41 -5.19 8.75
CA ASP A 44 21.85 -5.22 7.34
C ASP A 44 20.67 -4.91 6.39
N SER A 45 19.58 -4.32 6.91
CA SER A 45 18.48 -3.86 6.11
C SER A 45 18.95 -2.68 5.24
N PRO A 46 18.79 -2.73 3.91
CA PRO A 46 19.03 -1.59 3.04
C PRO A 46 18.02 -0.46 3.25
N GLN A 47 17.02 -0.70 4.09
CA GLN A 47 16.02 0.28 4.50
C GLN A 47 16.73 1.33 5.37
N GLY A 48 17.01 2.50 4.76
CA GLY A 48 17.44 3.69 5.48
C GLY A 48 16.27 4.35 6.24
N GLU A 49 16.53 5.51 6.83
CA GLU A 49 15.47 6.38 7.34
C GLU A 49 14.47 6.73 6.22
N ASP A 50 13.23 7.03 6.59
CA ASP A 50 12.22 7.48 5.64
C ASP A 50 12.62 8.83 5.05
N VAL A 51 12.50 8.93 3.71
CA VAL A 51 12.70 10.15 2.94
C VAL A 51 11.40 10.41 2.21
N THR A 52 10.57 11.25 2.77
CA THR A 52 9.17 11.46 2.33
C THR A 52 9.00 12.59 1.35
N SER A 53 9.98 13.49 1.21
CA SER A 53 9.86 14.66 0.35
C SER A 53 11.15 15.05 -0.33
N ALA A 54 11.01 15.71 -1.48
CA ALA A 54 12.06 16.48 -2.18
C ALA A 54 11.74 17.97 -2.00
N PRO A 55 12.16 18.63 -0.90
CA PRO A 55 11.72 19.97 -0.58
C PRO A 55 12.25 20.99 -1.60
N ILE A 56 11.48 22.03 -1.88
CA ILE A 56 11.89 23.16 -2.73
C ILE A 56 13.06 23.93 -2.06
N GLY A 57 12.99 24.14 -0.74
CA GLY A 57 14.05 24.81 0.00
C GLY A 57 14.38 26.21 -0.55
N ASP A 58 15.68 26.47 -0.73
CA ASP A 58 16.19 27.74 -1.29
C ASP A 58 16.37 27.69 -2.83
N GLN A 59 15.89 26.65 -3.51
CA GLN A 59 16.01 26.49 -4.96
C GLN A 59 15.14 27.51 -5.70
N THR A 60 15.60 27.97 -6.85
CA THR A 60 14.83 28.88 -7.71
C THR A 60 13.79 28.06 -8.49
N ILE A 61 12.52 28.38 -8.28
CA ILE A 61 11.42 27.78 -9.04
C ILE A 61 11.43 28.30 -10.48
N VAL A 62 11.23 27.39 -11.42
CA VAL A 62 10.96 27.67 -12.82
C VAL A 62 9.45 27.50 -13.04
N GLU A 63 8.75 28.61 -13.20
CA GLU A 63 7.30 28.60 -13.39
C GLU A 63 6.89 27.98 -14.72
N GLY A 64 5.80 27.20 -14.67
CA GLY A 64 5.24 26.49 -15.82
C GLY A 64 5.95 25.17 -16.10
N GLY A 65 5.64 24.61 -17.26
CA GLY A 65 6.20 23.36 -17.76
C GLY A 65 5.31 22.16 -17.56
N ASP A 66 5.67 21.09 -18.29
CA ASP A 66 4.90 19.85 -18.38
C ASP A 66 5.66 18.74 -17.65
N LEU A 67 5.12 18.28 -16.52
CA LEU A 67 5.69 17.16 -15.78
C LEU A 67 5.12 15.84 -16.32
N VAL A 68 5.98 14.85 -16.50
CA VAL A 68 5.57 13.48 -16.83
C VAL A 68 5.91 12.55 -15.68
N MET A 69 4.88 11.91 -15.12
CA MET A 69 5.01 10.85 -14.13
C MET A 69 4.73 9.49 -14.78
N ALA A 70 5.62 8.53 -14.60
CA ALA A 70 5.38 7.14 -14.99
C ALA A 70 4.63 6.41 -13.88
N LEU A 71 3.45 5.85 -14.22
CA LEU A 71 2.67 4.96 -13.34
C LEU A 71 2.92 3.50 -13.67
N SER A 72 3.10 2.68 -12.65
CA SER A 72 3.33 1.25 -12.77
C SER A 72 2.09 0.43 -13.15
N ALA A 73 0.89 1.01 -13.00
CA ALA A 73 -0.35 0.44 -13.53
C ALA A 73 -1.38 1.53 -13.85
N GLU A 74 -2.40 1.17 -14.61
CA GLU A 74 -3.50 2.07 -14.94
C GLU A 74 -4.50 2.15 -13.79
N PRO A 75 -5.04 3.34 -13.45
CA PRO A 75 -6.22 3.50 -12.61
C PRO A 75 -7.41 2.69 -13.12
N ASP A 76 -8.16 2.04 -12.22
CA ASP A 76 -9.41 1.37 -12.57
C ASP A 76 -10.46 2.38 -13.08
N ARG A 77 -10.75 3.39 -12.27
CA ARG A 77 -11.71 4.48 -12.56
C ARG A 77 -11.19 5.79 -12.01
N LEU A 78 -11.59 6.92 -12.60
CA LEU A 78 -11.34 8.25 -12.04
C LEU A 78 -12.58 8.77 -11.28
N ASP A 79 -13.25 7.87 -10.57
CA ASP A 79 -14.37 8.16 -9.67
C ASP A 79 -14.03 7.68 -8.27
N PRO A 80 -13.79 8.59 -7.30
CA PRO A 80 -13.40 8.20 -5.96
C PRO A 80 -14.48 7.41 -5.21
N THR A 81 -15.74 7.51 -5.62
CA THR A 81 -16.85 6.75 -5.01
C THR A 81 -16.75 5.25 -5.29
N THR A 82 -16.33 4.87 -6.50
CA THR A 82 -16.39 3.48 -6.96
C THR A 82 -15.01 2.84 -7.16
N SER A 83 -13.92 3.62 -7.13
CA SER A 83 -12.58 3.08 -7.36
C SER A 83 -12.00 2.38 -6.12
N SER A 84 -11.17 1.36 -6.36
CA SER A 84 -10.36 0.67 -5.34
C SER A 84 -8.85 0.77 -5.59
N SER A 85 -8.42 1.25 -6.75
CA SER A 85 -7.01 1.33 -7.16
C SER A 85 -6.21 2.40 -6.39
N LEU A 86 -4.95 2.08 -6.06
CA LEU A 86 -3.96 3.05 -5.60
C LEU A 86 -3.67 4.11 -6.67
N TYR A 87 -3.61 3.71 -7.94
CA TYR A 87 -3.27 4.61 -9.05
C TYR A 87 -4.35 5.66 -9.31
N THR A 88 -5.61 5.36 -8.99
CA THR A 88 -6.67 6.38 -8.95
C THR A 88 -6.35 7.45 -7.92
N ARG A 89 -5.82 7.07 -6.74
CA ARG A 89 -5.44 8.04 -5.70
C ARG A 89 -4.33 8.98 -6.17
N TYR A 90 -3.32 8.49 -6.90
CA TYR A 90 -2.26 9.33 -7.47
C TYR A 90 -2.79 10.42 -8.40
N VAL A 91 -3.70 10.05 -9.30
CA VAL A 91 -4.27 10.99 -10.26
C VAL A 91 -5.30 11.92 -9.60
N MET A 92 -6.23 11.35 -8.83
CA MET A 92 -7.32 12.12 -8.23
C MET A 92 -6.81 13.11 -7.17
N GLN A 93 -5.75 12.79 -6.44
CA GLN A 93 -5.16 13.65 -5.41
C GLN A 93 -4.75 15.04 -5.96
N THR A 94 -4.34 15.15 -7.23
CA THR A 94 -4.02 16.44 -7.85
C THR A 94 -5.24 17.22 -8.32
N MET A 95 -6.38 16.54 -8.53
CA MET A 95 -7.62 17.13 -9.04
C MET A 95 -8.71 17.29 -7.99
N CYS A 96 -8.72 16.43 -6.96
CA CYS A 96 -9.80 16.36 -5.98
C CYS A 96 -9.23 16.44 -4.57
N GLU A 97 -9.32 17.60 -3.96
CA GLU A 97 -9.09 17.77 -2.53
C GLU A 97 -10.14 17.04 -1.71
N LYS A 98 -9.73 16.71 -0.50
CA LYS A 98 -10.51 15.97 0.51
C LYS A 98 -10.95 16.92 1.63
N LEU A 99 -11.88 16.50 2.47
CA LEU A 99 -12.20 17.25 3.68
C LEU A 99 -11.00 17.33 4.62
N TYR A 100 -10.26 16.23 4.73
CA TYR A 100 -9.02 16.12 5.50
C TYR A 100 -7.92 15.51 4.64
N ASP A 101 -6.67 15.71 5.02
CA ASP A 101 -5.51 15.04 4.44
C ASP A 101 -4.65 14.44 5.54
N ILE A 102 -3.58 13.76 5.17
CA ILE A 102 -2.52 13.33 6.09
C ILE A 102 -1.25 14.11 5.77
N ASP A 103 -0.46 14.40 6.80
CA ASP A 103 0.88 14.95 6.63
C ASP A 103 1.95 13.83 6.51
N ALA A 104 3.21 14.24 6.39
CA ALA A 104 4.34 13.32 6.27
C ALA A 104 4.53 12.41 7.49
N SER A 105 3.99 12.78 8.66
CA SER A 105 4.00 11.96 9.87
C SER A 105 2.82 10.97 9.95
N GLY A 106 1.83 11.11 9.05
CA GLY A 106 0.58 10.35 9.05
C GLY A 106 -0.49 10.96 9.96
N GLU A 107 -0.28 12.17 10.50
CA GLU A 107 -1.31 12.89 11.25
C GLU A 107 -2.37 13.46 10.29
N ILE A 108 -3.64 13.41 10.73
CA ILE A 108 -4.76 13.93 9.94
C ILE A 108 -4.83 15.44 10.13
N ILE A 109 -4.83 16.17 9.01
CA ILE A 109 -4.89 17.62 8.95
C ILE A 109 -6.12 18.10 8.17
N PRO A 110 -6.69 19.29 8.51
CA PRO A 110 -7.76 19.90 7.71
C PRO A 110 -7.30 20.25 6.29
N MET A 111 -8.18 20.03 5.27
CA MET A 111 -7.95 20.44 3.88
C MET A 111 -9.12 21.29 3.36
N LEU A 112 -10.24 20.72 2.89
CA LEU A 112 -11.46 21.50 2.59
C LEU A 112 -12.31 21.76 3.84
N ALA A 113 -12.15 20.98 4.91
CA ALA A 113 -12.57 21.37 6.24
C ALA A 113 -11.63 22.44 6.78
N THR A 114 -12.14 23.36 7.63
CA THR A 114 -11.32 24.43 8.23
C THR A 114 -10.66 24.00 9.55
N GLU A 115 -11.22 23.01 10.22
CA GLU A 115 -10.78 22.45 11.50
C GLU A 115 -11.07 20.95 11.54
N LEU A 116 -10.49 20.22 12.49
CA LEU A 116 -10.91 18.85 12.80
C LEU A 116 -12.38 18.82 13.24
N PRO A 117 -13.10 17.70 13.05
CA PRO A 117 -14.53 17.67 13.33
C PRO A 117 -14.81 17.79 14.84
N ASP A 118 -15.90 18.46 15.18
CA ASP A 118 -16.44 18.47 16.55
C ASP A 118 -17.38 17.27 16.72
N VAL A 119 -17.08 16.43 17.71
CA VAL A 119 -17.84 15.21 18.01
C VAL A 119 -18.60 15.40 19.30
N SER A 120 -19.93 15.17 19.27
CA SER A 120 -20.78 15.25 20.45
C SER A 120 -20.33 14.27 21.55
N ALA A 121 -20.68 14.58 22.81
CA ALA A 121 -20.25 13.79 23.97
C ALA A 121 -20.72 12.33 23.96
N ASP A 122 -21.80 12.02 23.24
CA ASP A 122 -22.31 10.66 23.03
C ASP A 122 -21.74 9.99 21.76
N GLY A 123 -20.89 10.71 21.00
CA GLY A 123 -20.28 10.21 19.78
C GLY A 123 -21.21 10.07 18.57
N LEU A 124 -22.49 10.50 18.69
CA LEU A 124 -23.51 10.24 17.67
C LEU A 124 -23.70 11.38 16.66
N THR A 125 -23.13 12.55 16.92
CA THR A 125 -23.20 13.70 16.03
C THR A 125 -21.80 14.23 15.76
N VAL A 126 -21.45 14.39 14.50
CA VAL A 126 -20.18 14.93 14.05
C VAL A 126 -20.43 16.18 13.22
N THR A 127 -19.82 17.29 13.59
CA THR A 127 -19.95 18.57 12.90
C THR A 127 -18.64 18.93 12.21
N ILE A 128 -18.72 19.25 10.91
CA ILE A 128 -17.56 19.55 10.06
C ILE A 128 -17.72 20.95 9.48
N PRO A 129 -16.83 21.91 9.83
CA PRO A 129 -16.81 23.22 9.19
C PRO A 129 -16.10 23.17 7.83
N VAL A 130 -16.70 23.77 6.79
CA VAL A 130 -16.25 23.74 5.39
C VAL A 130 -15.73 25.12 4.97
N LYS A 131 -14.64 25.15 4.22
CA LYS A 131 -14.06 26.36 3.64
C LYS A 131 -15.08 27.11 2.77
N GLN A 132 -15.00 28.45 2.83
CA GLN A 132 -15.81 29.36 2.03
C GLN A 132 -14.97 30.00 0.91
N ASP A 133 -15.65 30.60 -0.06
CA ASP A 133 -15.01 31.27 -1.21
C ASP A 133 -14.14 30.33 -2.08
N VAL A 134 -14.47 29.04 -2.08
CA VAL A 134 -13.82 27.99 -2.89
C VAL A 134 -14.77 27.58 -4.01
N VAL A 135 -14.25 27.35 -5.20
CA VAL A 135 -15.03 26.88 -6.34
C VAL A 135 -14.43 25.61 -6.94
N PHE A 136 -15.29 24.77 -7.50
CA PHE A 136 -14.90 23.63 -8.31
C PHE A 136 -14.31 24.07 -9.66
N ALA A 137 -13.62 23.18 -10.35
CA ALA A 137 -13.03 23.44 -11.66
C ALA A 137 -14.04 23.84 -12.76
N ASP A 138 -15.34 23.61 -12.53
CA ASP A 138 -16.44 24.09 -13.42
C ASP A 138 -17.03 25.44 -12.99
N GLY A 139 -16.50 26.06 -11.94
CA GLY A 139 -16.95 27.32 -11.36
C GLY A 139 -18.15 27.23 -10.43
N THR A 140 -18.64 26.02 -10.10
CA THR A 140 -19.65 25.81 -9.07
C THR A 140 -19.05 26.10 -7.70
N GLU A 141 -19.79 26.76 -6.80
CA GLU A 141 -19.33 27.05 -5.43
C GLU A 141 -19.28 25.77 -4.58
N LEU A 142 -18.21 25.64 -3.77
CA LEU A 142 -18.13 24.62 -2.72
C LEU A 142 -18.88 25.15 -1.50
N ASP A 143 -19.85 24.38 -1.03
CA ASP A 143 -20.60 24.62 0.20
C ASP A 143 -20.87 23.31 0.93
N ALA A 144 -21.47 23.40 2.12
CA ALA A 144 -21.88 22.22 2.89
C ALA A 144 -22.86 21.31 2.12
N ALA A 145 -23.69 21.84 1.22
CA ALA A 145 -24.62 21.03 0.43
C ALA A 145 -23.88 20.15 -0.60
N ALA A 146 -22.78 20.63 -1.19
CA ALA A 146 -21.92 19.84 -2.07
C ALA A 146 -21.26 18.66 -1.32
N VAL A 147 -20.82 18.91 -0.09
CA VAL A 147 -20.26 17.84 0.79
C VAL A 147 -21.33 16.80 1.12
N VAL A 148 -22.55 17.26 1.53
CA VAL A 148 -23.69 16.36 1.80
C VAL A 148 -23.98 15.48 0.60
N GLN A 149 -24.09 16.07 -0.61
CA GLN A 149 -24.37 15.31 -1.83
C GLN A 149 -23.27 14.25 -2.12
N THR A 150 -22.01 14.58 -1.88
CA THR A 150 -20.88 13.65 -2.06
C THR A 150 -20.97 12.48 -1.08
N ILE A 151 -21.22 12.75 0.20
CA ILE A 151 -21.34 11.69 1.23
C ILE A 151 -22.58 10.83 0.94
N GLU A 152 -23.73 11.43 0.63
CA GLU A 152 -24.94 10.69 0.27
C GLU A 152 -24.72 9.79 -0.95
N ARG A 153 -23.97 10.27 -1.96
CA ARG A 153 -23.58 9.43 -3.10
C ARG A 153 -22.72 8.24 -2.65
N GLY A 154 -21.77 8.45 -1.77
CA GLY A 154 -20.96 7.39 -1.15
C GLY A 154 -21.80 6.31 -0.45
N LEU A 155 -22.88 6.71 0.22
CA LEU A 155 -23.79 5.82 0.95
C LEU A 155 -24.77 5.06 0.06
N THR A 156 -25.21 5.67 -1.07
CA THR A 156 -26.39 5.21 -1.83
C THR A 156 -26.08 4.68 -3.22
N LEU A 157 -24.95 5.06 -3.82
CA LEU A 157 -24.59 4.61 -5.17
C LEU A 157 -24.35 3.09 -5.17
N GLU A 158 -24.97 2.38 -6.10
CA GLU A 158 -24.69 0.97 -6.33
C GLU A 158 -23.22 0.77 -6.76
N GLY A 159 -22.52 -0.16 -6.15
CA GLY A 159 -21.09 -0.38 -6.38
C GLY A 159 -20.16 0.65 -5.70
N SER A 160 -20.69 1.47 -4.78
CA SER A 160 -19.84 2.34 -3.96
C SER A 160 -18.94 1.51 -3.05
N SER A 161 -17.65 1.78 -3.11
CA SER A 161 -16.65 1.25 -2.17
C SER A 161 -16.55 2.10 -0.89
N ARG A 162 -17.31 3.20 -0.78
CA ARG A 162 -17.22 4.16 0.34
C ARG A 162 -18.21 3.86 1.45
N LYS A 163 -19.29 3.14 1.17
CA LYS A 163 -20.37 2.91 2.13
C LYS A 163 -19.89 2.35 3.47
N SER A 164 -19.07 1.32 3.44
CA SER A 164 -18.51 0.71 4.66
C SER A 164 -17.42 1.56 5.32
N GLU A 165 -16.73 2.43 4.57
CA GLU A 165 -15.73 3.36 5.10
C GLU A 165 -16.37 4.52 5.87
N LEU A 166 -17.59 4.91 5.52
CA LEU A 166 -18.34 6.00 6.16
C LEU A 166 -19.05 5.57 7.44
N GLY A 167 -19.15 4.27 7.70
CA GLY A 167 -19.77 3.71 8.91
C GLY A 167 -21.30 3.81 8.95
N PRO A 168 -21.91 3.66 10.14
CA PRO A 168 -23.34 3.52 10.31
C PRO A 168 -24.07 4.88 10.35
N ILE A 169 -23.88 5.69 9.30
CA ILE A 169 -24.51 7.02 9.17
C ILE A 169 -26.04 6.86 9.05
N THR A 170 -26.79 7.65 9.81
CA THR A 170 -28.25 7.73 9.78
C THR A 170 -28.76 9.00 9.11
N GLY A 171 -27.93 10.04 9.01
CA GLY A 171 -28.28 11.29 8.33
C GLY A 171 -27.06 12.15 8.07
N VAL A 172 -27.11 12.91 6.98
CA VAL A 172 -26.13 13.93 6.63
C VAL A 172 -26.90 15.18 6.23
N THR A 173 -26.60 16.32 6.86
CA THR A 173 -27.32 17.56 6.60
C THR A 173 -26.38 18.77 6.54
N ALA A 174 -26.68 19.71 5.65
CA ALA A 174 -26.09 21.05 5.69
C ALA A 174 -26.89 21.88 6.68
N VAL A 175 -26.28 22.23 7.81
CA VAL A 175 -26.90 23.09 8.83
C VAL A 175 -27.04 24.51 8.28
N ASP A 176 -26.02 24.95 7.58
CA ASP A 176 -25.94 26.21 6.81
C ASP A 176 -24.96 26.00 5.64
N SER A 177 -24.50 27.08 4.98
CA SER A 177 -23.56 26.97 3.86
C SER A 177 -22.14 26.51 4.25
N GLU A 178 -21.81 26.60 5.54
CA GLU A 178 -20.44 26.40 6.07
C GLU A 178 -20.32 25.14 6.93
N THR A 179 -21.45 24.50 7.29
CA THR A 179 -21.47 23.48 8.34
C THR A 179 -22.20 22.23 7.89
N VAL A 180 -21.51 21.10 7.89
CA VAL A 180 -22.08 19.77 7.70
C VAL A 180 -22.27 19.09 9.04
N GLU A 181 -23.45 18.50 9.26
CA GLU A 181 -23.73 17.65 10.42
C GLU A 181 -23.98 16.21 9.93
N ILE A 182 -23.26 15.26 10.52
CA ILE A 182 -23.41 13.83 10.27
C ILE A 182 -23.93 13.17 11.54
N THR A 183 -25.00 12.38 11.43
CA THR A 183 -25.57 11.62 12.55
C THR A 183 -25.36 10.13 12.36
N TYR A 184 -25.08 9.43 13.46
CA TYR A 184 -24.76 8.01 13.52
C TYR A 184 -25.76 7.23 14.38
N SER A 185 -25.95 5.93 14.11
CA SER A 185 -26.70 5.03 15.00
C SER A 185 -25.88 4.56 16.20
N GLU A 186 -24.56 4.61 16.10
CA GLU A 186 -23.57 4.28 17.14
C GLU A 186 -22.30 5.11 16.88
N PRO A 187 -21.43 5.35 17.87
CA PRO A 187 -20.20 6.13 17.68
C PRO A 187 -19.30 5.53 16.61
N PHE A 188 -18.62 6.40 15.84
CA PHE A 188 -17.75 5.95 14.74
C PHE A 188 -16.46 6.77 14.68
N ALA A 189 -15.44 6.33 15.43
CA ALA A 189 -14.12 6.98 15.50
C ALA A 189 -13.35 7.04 14.16
N PRO A 190 -13.48 6.10 13.21
CA PRO A 190 -12.71 6.09 11.97
C PRO A 190 -13.10 7.18 10.95
N LEU A 191 -14.20 7.93 11.16
CA LEU A 191 -14.73 8.88 10.16
C LEU A 191 -13.68 9.83 9.61
N THR A 192 -12.92 10.50 10.49
CA THR A 192 -11.96 11.54 10.08
C THR A 192 -10.87 10.94 9.17
N ALA A 193 -10.41 9.74 9.48
CA ALA A 193 -9.45 9.02 8.65
C ALA A 193 -10.07 8.58 7.30
N ALA A 194 -11.33 8.18 7.27
CA ALA A 194 -12.03 7.87 6.03
C ALA A 194 -12.17 9.13 5.14
N LEU A 195 -12.46 10.28 5.74
CA LEU A 195 -12.57 11.58 5.05
C LEU A 195 -11.21 12.19 4.66
N ALA A 196 -10.10 11.63 5.13
CA ALA A 196 -8.74 11.95 4.68
C ALA A 196 -8.31 11.11 3.45
N ASP A 197 -9.20 10.28 2.90
CA ASP A 197 -9.00 9.56 1.65
C ASP A 197 -10.19 9.80 0.69
N ARG A 198 -10.41 8.89 -0.24
CA ARG A 198 -11.41 9.00 -1.32
C ARG A 198 -12.84 9.30 -0.83
N ALA A 199 -13.22 8.87 0.37
CA ALA A 199 -14.52 9.20 0.94
C ALA A 199 -14.71 10.69 1.22
N GLY A 200 -13.63 11.42 1.44
CA GLY A 200 -13.62 12.86 1.68
C GLY A 200 -13.38 13.73 0.44
N MET A 201 -13.12 13.14 -0.73
CA MET A 201 -12.98 13.88 -2.00
C MET A 201 -14.33 14.48 -2.42
N VAL A 202 -14.44 15.81 -2.40
CA VAL A 202 -15.72 16.49 -2.67
C VAL A 202 -15.91 16.68 -4.17
N LEU A 203 -17.06 16.24 -4.68
CA LEU A 203 -17.38 16.20 -6.12
C LEU A 203 -18.31 17.37 -6.49
N SER A 204 -18.11 17.96 -7.70
CA SER A 204 -18.99 19.03 -8.19
C SER A 204 -20.44 18.56 -8.30
N PRO A 205 -21.39 19.23 -7.63
CA PRO A 205 -22.83 18.94 -7.76
C PRO A 205 -23.32 19.08 -9.20
N ALA A 206 -22.83 20.07 -9.93
CA ALA A 206 -23.20 20.31 -11.32
C ALA A 206 -22.71 19.17 -12.23
N ALA A 207 -21.46 18.73 -12.06
CA ALA A 207 -20.92 17.61 -12.81
C ALA A 207 -21.61 16.28 -12.47
N LEU A 208 -21.96 16.05 -11.21
CA LEU A 208 -22.73 14.86 -10.80
C LEU A 208 -24.13 14.86 -11.43
N ALA A 209 -24.82 16.01 -11.45
CA ALA A 209 -26.14 16.14 -12.07
C ALA A 209 -26.11 15.95 -13.58
N GLU A 210 -25.04 16.40 -14.26
CA GLU A 210 -24.87 16.28 -15.71
C GLU A 210 -24.48 14.87 -16.14
N LYS A 211 -23.49 14.25 -15.42
CA LYS A 211 -22.79 13.05 -15.87
C LYS A 211 -23.28 11.76 -15.21
N GLY A 212 -23.84 11.84 -14.00
CA GLY A 212 -24.31 10.68 -13.25
C GLY A 212 -23.21 9.62 -13.10
N ASP A 213 -23.45 8.39 -13.59
CA ASP A 213 -22.51 7.27 -13.52
C ASP A 213 -21.27 7.45 -14.40
N ALA A 214 -21.31 8.37 -15.38
CA ALA A 214 -20.18 8.72 -16.24
C ALA A 214 -19.26 9.80 -15.63
N PHE A 215 -19.43 10.15 -14.35
CA PHE A 215 -18.60 11.15 -13.67
C PHE A 215 -17.10 10.86 -13.82
N GLY A 216 -16.69 9.59 -13.66
CA GLY A 216 -15.31 9.15 -13.77
C GLY A 216 -14.66 9.28 -15.16
N ASP A 217 -15.46 9.53 -16.23
CA ASP A 217 -14.92 9.76 -17.57
C ASP A 217 -14.30 11.15 -17.71
N SER A 218 -14.77 12.12 -16.92
CA SER A 218 -14.21 13.48 -16.83
C SER A 218 -14.56 14.11 -15.48
N PRO A 219 -13.86 13.73 -14.42
CA PRO A 219 -14.16 14.16 -13.06
C PRO A 219 -13.97 15.67 -12.90
N VAL A 220 -14.77 16.26 -12.00
CA VAL A 220 -14.72 17.68 -11.65
C VAL A 220 -14.76 17.83 -10.14
N CYS A 221 -13.71 18.40 -9.58
CA CYS A 221 -13.53 18.61 -8.15
C CYS A 221 -12.91 20.00 -7.87
N VAL A 222 -12.55 20.26 -6.62
CA VAL A 222 -11.62 21.31 -6.20
C VAL A 222 -10.23 20.71 -6.18
N GLY A 223 -9.25 21.31 -6.85
CA GLY A 223 -7.88 20.84 -6.82
C GLY A 223 -6.92 21.73 -7.63
N ALA A 224 -5.62 21.53 -7.43
CA ALA A 224 -4.57 22.26 -8.13
C ALA A 224 -4.63 22.09 -9.65
N PHE A 225 -5.12 20.94 -10.10
CA PHE A 225 -5.26 20.59 -11.50
C PHE A 225 -6.69 20.15 -11.81
N LYS A 226 -7.06 20.21 -13.09
CA LYS A 226 -8.34 19.68 -13.61
C LYS A 226 -8.09 18.70 -14.75
N PHE A 227 -9.04 17.82 -14.97
CA PHE A 227 -8.99 16.77 -15.98
C PHE A 227 -8.97 17.34 -17.41
N VAL A 228 -8.10 16.79 -18.25
CA VAL A 228 -8.04 17.10 -19.70
C VAL A 228 -8.47 15.90 -20.52
N GLU A 229 -7.73 14.78 -20.40
CA GLU A 229 -8.03 13.57 -21.17
C GLU A 229 -7.50 12.29 -20.50
N ARG A 230 -8.10 11.17 -20.84
CA ARG A 230 -7.57 9.81 -20.58
C ARG A 230 -7.50 9.05 -21.89
N VAL A 231 -6.31 8.57 -22.23
CA VAL A 231 -6.09 7.60 -23.30
C VAL A 231 -5.81 6.24 -22.64
N PRO A 232 -6.79 5.30 -22.67
CA PRO A 232 -6.69 4.03 -21.97
C PRO A 232 -5.37 3.31 -22.24
N GLN A 233 -4.77 2.74 -21.19
CA GLN A 233 -3.48 2.02 -21.20
C GLN A 233 -2.28 2.86 -21.72
N THR A 234 -2.44 4.17 -21.83
CA THR A 234 -1.39 5.06 -22.35
C THR A 234 -1.10 6.21 -21.40
N SER A 235 -2.08 7.07 -21.14
CA SER A 235 -1.86 8.27 -20.33
C SER A 235 -3.15 8.89 -19.80
N ILE A 236 -2.98 9.69 -18.74
CA ILE A 236 -3.99 10.60 -18.21
C ILE A 236 -3.30 11.96 -18.10
N THR A 237 -3.93 13.01 -18.62
CA THR A 237 -3.41 14.37 -18.59
C THR A 237 -4.33 15.27 -17.78
N VAL A 238 -3.73 16.06 -16.91
CA VAL A 238 -4.39 17.10 -16.13
C VAL A 238 -3.67 18.43 -16.37
N GLU A 239 -4.39 19.55 -16.33
CA GLU A 239 -3.84 20.90 -16.48
C GLU A 239 -4.11 21.74 -15.22
N ARG A 240 -3.25 22.74 -14.96
CA ARG A 240 -3.43 23.69 -13.86
C ARG A 240 -4.85 24.27 -13.88
N ASP A 241 -5.51 24.28 -12.73
CA ASP A 241 -6.81 24.94 -12.61
C ASP A 241 -6.64 26.41 -12.18
N PRO A 242 -6.97 27.37 -13.06
CA PRO A 242 -6.88 28.79 -12.71
C PRO A 242 -7.92 29.23 -11.67
N LEU A 243 -8.93 28.40 -11.36
CA LEU A 243 -9.96 28.68 -10.37
C LEU A 243 -9.62 28.14 -8.99
N TYR A 244 -8.54 27.37 -8.89
CA TYR A 244 -8.11 26.81 -7.60
C TYR A 244 -7.75 27.91 -6.61
N TYR A 245 -8.24 27.82 -5.37
CA TYR A 245 -8.10 28.87 -4.36
C TYR A 245 -6.63 29.15 -3.97
N ASP A 246 -5.74 28.16 -4.15
CA ASP A 246 -4.30 28.26 -3.88
C ASP A 246 -3.46 28.21 -5.18
N ALA A 247 -4.00 28.74 -6.28
CA ALA A 247 -3.36 28.68 -7.60
C ALA A 247 -2.00 29.37 -7.66
N GLU A 248 -1.68 30.27 -6.72
CA GLU A 248 -0.37 30.93 -6.64
C GLU A 248 0.77 29.98 -6.23
N ASN A 249 0.44 28.86 -5.56
CA ASN A 249 1.37 27.81 -5.15
C ASN A 249 1.39 26.60 -6.10
N VAL A 250 0.72 26.68 -7.25
CA VAL A 250 0.75 25.67 -8.30
C VAL A 250 1.70 26.11 -9.41
N HIS A 251 2.82 25.44 -9.54
CA HIS A 251 3.93 25.89 -10.40
C HIS A 251 3.96 25.23 -11.78
N LEU A 252 3.37 24.04 -11.94
CA LEU A 252 3.35 23.31 -13.22
C LEU A 252 2.16 23.75 -14.09
N ASP A 253 2.30 23.67 -15.43
CA ASP A 253 1.19 23.89 -16.36
C ASP A 253 0.36 22.61 -16.55
N THR A 254 1.03 21.45 -16.71
CA THR A 254 0.38 20.15 -16.89
C THR A 254 1.11 19.03 -16.13
N ILE A 255 0.36 17.99 -15.81
CA ILE A 255 0.92 16.70 -15.39
C ILE A 255 0.37 15.61 -16.32
N THR A 256 1.26 14.84 -16.92
CA THR A 256 0.90 13.66 -17.72
C THR A 256 1.32 12.39 -16.98
N TYR A 257 0.35 11.60 -16.56
CA TYR A 257 0.55 10.27 -15.98
C TYR A 257 0.66 9.26 -17.12
N ARG A 258 1.85 8.75 -17.41
CA ARG A 258 2.08 7.73 -18.44
C ARG A 258 2.06 6.34 -17.83
N ILE A 259 1.30 5.43 -18.43
CA ILE A 259 1.22 4.04 -17.98
C ILE A 259 2.42 3.28 -18.51
N ILE A 260 3.35 2.92 -17.65
CA ILE A 260 4.57 2.17 -17.97
C ILE A 260 4.71 1.02 -16.96
N THR A 261 4.18 -0.15 -17.27
CA THR A 261 4.08 -1.27 -16.33
C THR A 261 5.41 -1.98 -16.03
N ASP A 262 6.39 -1.88 -16.94
CA ASP A 262 7.72 -2.45 -16.75
C ASP A 262 8.65 -1.50 -15.98
N SER A 263 9.15 -1.95 -14.82
CA SER A 263 9.98 -1.13 -13.93
C SER A 263 11.33 -0.74 -14.56
N ASN A 264 11.93 -1.62 -15.39
CA ASN A 264 13.17 -1.29 -16.09
C ASN A 264 12.95 -0.18 -17.13
N ILE A 265 11.78 -0.21 -17.81
CA ILE A 265 11.42 0.85 -18.76
C ILE A 265 11.17 2.16 -18.02
N ARG A 266 10.49 2.14 -16.82
CA ARG A 266 10.33 3.34 -15.99
C ARG A 266 11.68 3.92 -15.59
N SER A 267 12.58 3.08 -15.05
CA SER A 267 13.95 3.48 -14.67
C SER A 267 14.74 4.05 -15.85
N ALA A 268 14.63 3.46 -17.04
CA ALA A 268 15.30 3.94 -18.24
C ALA A 268 14.76 5.29 -18.72
N ASN A 269 13.43 5.49 -18.71
CA ASN A 269 12.81 6.76 -19.09
C ASN A 269 13.14 7.88 -18.08
N LEU A 270 13.26 7.57 -16.79
CA LEU A 270 13.71 8.54 -15.80
C LEU A 270 15.16 8.97 -16.05
N LYS A 271 16.06 8.01 -16.30
CA LYS A 271 17.49 8.28 -16.62
C LYS A 271 17.67 9.07 -17.93
N SER A 272 16.77 8.89 -18.91
CA SER A 272 16.81 9.68 -20.17
C SER A 272 16.16 11.06 -20.05
N GLY A 273 15.38 11.30 -18.98
CA GLY A 273 14.60 12.53 -18.82
C GLY A 273 13.24 12.52 -19.54
N ASP A 274 12.82 11.38 -20.11
CA ASP A 274 11.51 11.23 -20.76
C ASP A 274 10.35 11.20 -19.75
N VAL A 275 10.66 10.91 -18.49
CA VAL A 275 9.76 11.10 -17.33
C VAL A 275 10.55 11.76 -16.21
N GLN A 276 9.88 12.54 -15.37
CA GLN A 276 10.50 13.25 -14.26
C GLN A 276 10.25 12.57 -12.91
N VAL A 277 9.17 11.78 -12.80
CA VAL A 277 8.83 11.02 -11.59
C VAL A 277 8.43 9.61 -12.02
N ALA A 278 8.87 8.62 -11.27
CA ALA A 278 8.52 7.21 -11.48
C ALA A 278 8.10 6.57 -10.14
N ASP A 279 6.86 6.08 -10.08
CA ASP A 279 6.38 5.32 -8.93
C ASP A 279 6.94 3.91 -8.91
N THR A 280 6.88 3.27 -7.76
CA THR A 280 7.12 1.82 -7.58
C THR A 280 8.33 1.34 -8.38
N ILE A 281 9.51 1.97 -8.16
CA ILE A 281 10.75 1.50 -8.77
C ILE A 281 11.12 0.12 -8.21
N SER A 282 11.75 -0.72 -9.06
CA SER A 282 12.16 -2.05 -8.62
C SER A 282 13.20 -1.96 -7.49
N THR A 283 13.04 -2.81 -6.47
CA THR A 283 14.03 -2.94 -5.39
C THR A 283 15.44 -3.30 -5.90
N GLN A 284 15.55 -3.85 -7.11
CA GLN A 284 16.82 -4.14 -7.77
C GLN A 284 17.48 -2.89 -8.36
N ASP A 285 16.70 -1.85 -8.66
CA ASP A 285 17.18 -0.62 -9.30
C ASP A 285 17.49 0.51 -8.31
N VAL A 286 16.97 0.43 -7.07
CA VAL A 286 17.08 1.51 -6.06
C VAL A 286 18.51 1.99 -5.89
N GLY A 287 19.47 1.07 -5.64
CA GLY A 287 20.87 1.42 -5.44
C GLY A 287 21.47 2.13 -6.67
N SER A 288 21.20 1.61 -7.87
CA SER A 288 21.72 2.19 -9.11
C SER A 288 21.09 3.55 -9.47
N LEU A 289 19.84 3.77 -9.07
CA LEU A 289 19.15 5.05 -9.25
C LEU A 289 19.67 6.08 -8.26
N ALA A 290 19.83 5.71 -7.00
CA ALA A 290 20.36 6.59 -5.95
C ALA A 290 21.81 7.04 -6.22
N GLU A 291 22.61 6.25 -6.97
CA GLU A 291 23.97 6.60 -7.40
C GLU A 291 24.03 7.36 -8.74
N THR A 292 22.87 7.56 -9.39
CA THR A 292 22.82 8.25 -10.69
C THR A 292 22.71 9.76 -10.47
N ASP A 293 23.65 10.52 -11.02
CA ASP A 293 23.61 12.00 -10.98
C ASP A 293 22.27 12.52 -11.53
N GLY A 294 21.66 13.46 -10.83
CA GLY A 294 20.40 14.08 -11.23
C GLY A 294 19.14 13.25 -10.93
N ILE A 295 19.26 12.17 -10.14
CA ILE A 295 18.12 11.36 -9.67
C ILE A 295 18.12 11.30 -8.15
N GLY A 296 16.94 11.55 -7.56
CA GLY A 296 16.64 11.34 -6.15
C GLY A 296 15.70 10.14 -5.97
N VAL A 297 15.70 9.56 -4.78
CA VAL A 297 14.78 8.47 -4.39
C VAL A 297 14.11 8.84 -3.08
N LEU A 298 12.78 8.89 -3.11
CA LEU A 298 11.95 8.93 -1.92
C LEU A 298 11.62 7.51 -1.49
N GLN A 299 11.54 7.28 -0.17
CA GLN A 299 11.25 5.97 0.40
C GLN A 299 10.52 6.12 1.73
N VAL A 300 9.45 5.36 1.90
CA VAL A 300 8.67 5.36 3.14
C VAL A 300 8.06 3.99 3.40
N GLY A 301 8.05 3.54 4.66
CA GLY A 301 7.37 2.32 5.07
C GLY A 301 5.86 2.41 4.84
N SER A 302 5.26 1.37 4.25
CA SER A 302 3.82 1.35 3.96
C SER A 302 3.00 0.92 5.18
N LEU A 303 1.82 1.53 5.35
CA LEU A 303 0.78 1.07 6.26
C LEU A 303 0.01 -0.14 5.72
N GLY A 304 0.20 -0.46 4.44
CA GLY A 304 -0.49 -1.54 3.75
C GLY A 304 0.20 -2.89 3.84
N TYR A 305 -0.28 -3.82 3.04
CA TYR A 305 0.25 -5.18 2.93
C TYR A 305 0.07 -5.74 1.52
N GLN A 306 0.81 -6.78 1.22
CA GLN A 306 0.58 -7.68 0.09
C GLN A 306 0.22 -9.06 0.64
N GLY A 307 -0.79 -9.69 0.05
CA GLY A 307 -1.32 -10.96 0.54
C GLY A 307 -1.83 -11.86 -0.56
N LEU A 308 -2.22 -13.04 -0.16
CA LEU A 308 -2.92 -14.02 -0.98
C LEU A 308 -4.34 -14.15 -0.45
N THR A 309 -5.30 -13.56 -1.13
CA THR A 309 -6.73 -13.69 -0.82
C THR A 309 -7.24 -15.02 -1.36
N LEU A 310 -7.92 -15.79 -0.51
CA LEU A 310 -8.54 -17.07 -0.85
C LEU A 310 -10.05 -16.89 -0.97
N ASN A 311 -10.65 -17.39 -2.03
CA ASN A 311 -12.11 -17.31 -2.20
C ASN A 311 -12.80 -18.36 -1.36
N LEU A 312 -13.50 -17.93 -0.31
CA LEU A 312 -14.25 -18.77 0.61
C LEU A 312 -15.76 -18.77 0.30
N GLY A 313 -16.25 -17.71 -0.34
CA GLY A 313 -17.68 -17.53 -0.56
C GLY A 313 -18.08 -16.33 -1.41
N ASN A 314 -17.15 -15.61 -2.02
CA ASN A 314 -17.46 -14.55 -2.96
C ASN A 314 -17.83 -15.15 -4.32
N VAL A 315 -19.10 -15.54 -4.48
CA VAL A 315 -19.62 -16.21 -5.68
C VAL A 315 -20.38 -15.23 -6.60
N ASN A 316 -21.02 -14.23 -5.98
CA ASN A 316 -21.90 -13.30 -6.68
C ASN A 316 -21.34 -11.86 -6.72
N GLY A 317 -20.08 -11.68 -6.33
CA GLY A 317 -19.40 -10.40 -6.23
C GLY A 317 -19.50 -9.78 -4.83
N VAL A 318 -18.56 -8.87 -4.53
CA VAL A 318 -18.54 -8.14 -3.25
C VAL A 318 -19.83 -7.33 -3.03
N GLY A 319 -20.18 -7.11 -1.76
CA GLY A 319 -21.42 -6.42 -1.38
C GLY A 319 -22.69 -7.28 -1.49
N THR A 320 -22.56 -8.53 -1.96
CA THR A 320 -23.61 -9.56 -1.89
C THR A 320 -23.36 -10.51 -0.74
N PRO A 321 -24.41 -11.19 -0.18
CA PRO A 321 -24.19 -12.21 0.83
C PRO A 321 -23.24 -13.31 0.33
N ALA A 322 -22.26 -13.67 1.15
CA ALA A 322 -21.33 -14.74 0.83
C ALA A 322 -22.07 -16.09 0.75
N GLU A 323 -21.75 -16.88 -0.26
CA GLU A 323 -22.22 -18.26 -0.41
C GLU A 323 -21.04 -19.21 -0.23
N PRO A 324 -20.94 -19.97 0.89
CA PRO A 324 -19.79 -20.83 1.15
C PRO A 324 -19.50 -21.79 0.00
N LEU A 325 -18.24 -21.80 -0.46
CA LEU A 325 -17.80 -22.71 -1.51
C LEU A 325 -17.52 -24.10 -0.93
N ASP A 326 -18.00 -25.15 -1.63
CA ASP A 326 -17.74 -26.55 -1.27
C ASP A 326 -16.45 -27.06 -1.94
N THR A 327 -15.33 -26.32 -1.72
CA THR A 327 -13.99 -26.75 -2.10
C THR A 327 -13.16 -27.00 -0.83
N PRO A 328 -12.18 -27.93 -0.85
CA PRO A 328 -11.34 -28.16 0.33
C PRO A 328 -10.64 -26.89 0.81
N LEU A 329 -10.14 -26.05 -0.10
CA LEU A 329 -9.47 -24.79 0.24
C LEU A 329 -10.41 -23.81 0.97
N ALA A 330 -11.65 -23.71 0.52
CA ALA A 330 -12.63 -22.79 1.11
C ALA A 330 -13.20 -23.33 2.42
N SER A 331 -13.53 -24.63 2.49
CA SER A 331 -14.27 -25.23 3.61
C SER A 331 -13.39 -25.67 4.79
N GLN A 332 -12.05 -25.81 4.61
CA GLN A 332 -11.15 -26.32 5.64
C GLN A 332 -10.07 -25.31 6.00
N ALA A 333 -10.18 -24.68 7.16
CA ALA A 333 -9.17 -23.73 7.68
C ALA A 333 -7.79 -24.39 7.80
N THR A 334 -7.72 -25.68 8.16
CA THR A 334 -6.46 -26.44 8.25
C THR A 334 -5.64 -26.45 6.97
N ILE A 335 -6.29 -26.46 5.78
CA ILE A 335 -5.56 -26.37 4.49
C ILE A 335 -4.99 -24.97 4.30
N ARG A 336 -5.72 -23.94 4.70
CA ARG A 336 -5.28 -22.54 4.61
C ARG A 336 -4.16 -22.22 5.61
N GLU A 337 -4.25 -22.81 6.81
CA GLU A 337 -3.18 -22.76 7.81
C GLU A 337 -1.90 -23.44 7.27
N ALA A 338 -2.02 -24.66 6.71
CA ALA A 338 -0.90 -25.35 6.06
C ALA A 338 -0.27 -24.51 4.95
N LEU A 339 -1.07 -23.78 4.16
CA LEU A 339 -0.55 -22.88 3.14
C LEU A 339 0.24 -21.70 3.77
N SER A 340 -0.26 -21.12 4.86
CA SER A 340 0.44 -20.06 5.59
C SER A 340 1.77 -20.53 6.19
N MET A 341 1.79 -21.75 6.78
CA MET A 341 3.00 -22.38 7.33
C MET A 341 4.03 -22.79 6.28
N SER A 342 3.62 -22.89 5.01
CA SER A 342 4.50 -23.21 3.89
C SER A 342 5.35 -22.02 3.42
N VAL A 343 5.13 -20.81 3.95
CA VAL A 343 5.80 -19.58 3.49
C VAL A 343 6.79 -19.07 4.52
N ASP A 344 8.09 -19.21 4.23
CA ASP A 344 9.14 -18.46 4.93
C ASP A 344 9.14 -17.01 4.41
N ARG A 345 8.47 -16.13 5.14
CA ARG A 345 8.28 -14.73 4.76
C ARG A 345 9.59 -13.94 4.73
N GLU A 346 10.50 -14.22 5.67
CA GLU A 346 11.81 -13.55 5.74
C GLU A 346 12.69 -13.95 4.56
N ALA A 347 12.80 -15.26 4.28
CA ALA A 347 13.55 -15.76 3.14
C ALA A 347 12.96 -15.26 1.80
N LEU A 348 11.63 -15.18 1.70
CA LEU A 348 10.93 -14.68 0.52
C LEU A 348 11.25 -13.19 0.27
N VAL A 349 11.14 -12.35 1.31
CA VAL A 349 11.46 -10.92 1.24
C VAL A 349 12.93 -10.69 0.91
N SER A 350 13.82 -11.42 1.56
CA SER A 350 15.25 -11.31 1.34
C SER A 350 15.63 -11.69 -0.09
N SER A 351 15.13 -12.83 -0.59
CA SER A 351 15.51 -13.35 -1.91
C SER A 351 14.92 -12.56 -3.08
N VAL A 352 13.67 -12.05 -2.93
CA VAL A 352 12.96 -11.35 -4.02
C VAL A 352 13.25 -9.85 -4.01
N PHE A 353 13.28 -9.24 -2.81
CA PHE A 353 13.32 -7.79 -2.63
C PHE A 353 14.59 -7.29 -1.95
N SER A 354 15.58 -8.17 -1.69
CA SER A 354 16.86 -7.81 -1.07
C SER A 354 16.68 -7.03 0.25
N ASN A 355 15.67 -7.41 1.05
CA ASN A 355 15.26 -6.79 2.31
C ASN A 355 14.78 -5.32 2.21
N TRP A 356 14.45 -4.82 1.02
CA TRP A 356 13.79 -3.51 0.88
C TRP A 356 12.37 -3.50 1.44
N TYR A 357 11.69 -4.64 1.44
CA TYR A 357 10.36 -4.85 1.98
C TYR A 357 10.47 -5.63 3.30
N SER A 358 9.40 -5.69 4.06
CA SER A 358 9.34 -6.42 5.32
C SER A 358 8.25 -7.51 5.29
N PRO A 359 8.37 -8.58 6.08
CA PRO A 359 7.29 -9.54 6.29
C PRO A 359 5.99 -8.88 6.74
N ALA A 360 4.84 -9.46 6.39
CA ALA A 360 3.54 -9.08 6.89
C ALA A 360 2.82 -10.29 7.47
N CYS A 361 2.22 -10.13 8.65
CA CYS A 361 1.52 -11.17 9.38
C CYS A 361 0.04 -10.84 9.60
N SER A 362 -0.32 -9.58 9.40
CA SER A 362 -1.67 -9.05 9.58
C SER A 362 -1.91 -7.81 8.70
N PRO A 363 -3.13 -7.26 8.67
CA PRO A 363 -3.42 -6.00 7.98
C PRO A 363 -2.89 -4.75 8.68
N ILE A 364 -2.50 -4.85 9.97
CA ILE A 364 -1.97 -3.71 10.74
C ILE A 364 -0.45 -3.66 10.62
N SER A 365 0.08 -2.51 10.22
CA SER A 365 1.53 -2.27 10.14
C SER A 365 2.16 -2.13 11.53
N PRO A 366 3.37 -2.65 11.78
CA PRO A 366 4.12 -2.36 13.00
C PRO A 366 4.38 -0.87 13.24
N ALA A 367 4.34 -0.04 12.18
CA ALA A 367 4.44 1.41 12.29
C ALA A 367 3.13 2.09 12.74
N SER A 368 2.02 1.35 12.79
CA SER A 368 0.74 1.89 13.25
C SER A 368 0.71 2.03 14.77
N PRO A 369 0.13 3.10 15.33
CA PRO A 369 -0.08 3.21 16.77
C PRO A 369 -1.04 2.14 17.33
N TYR A 370 -1.72 1.41 16.47
CA TYR A 370 -2.62 0.31 16.81
C TYR A 370 -1.96 -1.08 16.68
N SER A 371 -0.63 -1.13 16.51
CA SER A 371 0.11 -2.40 16.46
C SER A 371 0.06 -3.10 17.82
N SER A 372 0.00 -4.44 17.79
CA SER A 372 -0.06 -5.28 18.97
C SER A 372 0.76 -6.56 18.74
N GLU A 373 1.05 -7.32 19.81
CA GLU A 373 1.73 -8.61 19.69
C GLU A 373 0.99 -9.54 18.72
N ALA A 374 -0.36 -9.57 18.78
CA ALA A 374 -1.18 -10.36 17.87
C ALA A 374 -1.03 -9.92 16.40
N SER A 375 -0.95 -8.61 16.14
CA SER A 375 -0.82 -8.10 14.78
C SER A 375 0.56 -8.34 14.15
N GLU A 376 1.58 -8.58 14.97
CA GLU A 376 2.94 -8.85 14.52
C GLU A 376 3.28 -10.35 14.49
N ALA A 377 2.44 -11.20 15.13
CA ALA A 377 2.63 -12.63 15.15
C ALA A 377 2.41 -13.26 13.77
N CYS A 378 3.41 -13.96 13.25
CA CYS A 378 3.31 -14.75 12.02
C CYS A 378 3.08 -16.22 12.33
N ALA A 379 2.42 -16.94 11.42
CA ALA A 379 2.43 -18.39 11.43
C ALA A 379 3.86 -18.91 11.37
N GLU A 380 4.18 -19.92 12.20
CA GLU A 380 5.49 -20.56 12.20
C GLU A 380 5.75 -21.23 10.85
N TYR A 381 6.93 -21.02 10.27
CA TYR A 381 7.33 -21.71 9.05
C TYR A 381 7.70 -23.16 9.34
N ASP A 382 6.85 -24.08 8.92
CA ASP A 382 7.10 -25.55 8.99
C ASP A 382 6.45 -26.25 7.78
N PRO A 383 7.14 -26.33 6.65
CA PRO A 383 6.60 -26.98 5.45
C PRO A 383 6.41 -28.50 5.63
N ALA A 384 7.12 -29.12 6.58
CA ALA A 384 6.92 -30.54 6.85
C ALA A 384 5.62 -30.79 7.61
N ALA A 385 5.32 -29.97 8.61
CA ALA A 385 4.03 -30.00 9.31
C ALA A 385 2.88 -29.62 8.35
N ALA A 386 3.05 -28.60 7.53
CA ALA A 386 2.07 -28.20 6.51
C ALA A 386 1.68 -29.38 5.60
N LYS A 387 2.66 -30.11 5.08
CA LYS A 387 2.42 -31.29 4.24
C LYS A 387 1.69 -32.41 4.99
N GLN A 388 2.04 -32.64 6.26
CA GLN A 388 1.35 -33.60 7.11
C GLN A 388 -0.13 -33.21 7.31
N MET A 389 -0.39 -31.92 7.56
CA MET A 389 -1.77 -31.40 7.69
C MET A 389 -2.61 -31.66 6.45
N LEU A 390 -2.04 -31.50 5.23
CA LEU A 390 -2.72 -31.82 3.98
C LEU A 390 -3.04 -33.33 3.87
N GLU A 391 -2.12 -34.21 4.27
CA GLU A 391 -2.31 -35.65 4.27
C GLU A 391 -3.42 -36.04 5.27
N GLU A 392 -3.44 -35.44 6.47
CA GLU A 392 -4.46 -35.66 7.51
C GLU A 392 -5.84 -35.10 7.10
N ALA A 393 -5.88 -34.00 6.36
CA ALA A 393 -7.09 -33.44 5.77
C ALA A 393 -7.69 -34.33 4.65
N GLY A 394 -6.96 -35.36 4.22
CA GLY A 394 -7.41 -36.34 3.21
C GLY A 394 -7.46 -35.79 1.80
N VAL A 395 -6.71 -34.74 1.50
CA VAL A 395 -6.62 -34.18 0.15
C VAL A 395 -5.43 -34.75 -0.62
N THR A 396 -5.46 -34.57 -1.94
CA THR A 396 -4.33 -34.99 -2.80
C THR A 396 -3.13 -34.09 -2.55
N VAL A 397 -1.95 -34.68 -2.39
CA VAL A 397 -0.67 -33.98 -2.25
C VAL A 397 0.21 -34.33 -3.45
N PRO A 398 0.75 -33.32 -4.23
CA PRO A 398 0.59 -31.89 -3.97
C PRO A 398 -0.86 -31.41 -4.19
N PHE A 399 -1.29 -30.46 -3.32
CA PHE A 399 -2.60 -29.85 -3.40
C PHE A 399 -2.60 -28.72 -4.44
N PRO A 400 -3.44 -28.79 -5.49
CA PRO A 400 -3.42 -27.79 -6.56
C PRO A 400 -4.17 -26.51 -6.14
N ILE A 401 -3.58 -25.35 -6.44
CA ILE A 401 -4.20 -24.03 -6.30
C ILE A 401 -3.89 -23.21 -7.54
N THR A 402 -4.90 -22.52 -8.10
CA THR A 402 -4.70 -21.54 -9.16
C THR A 402 -4.68 -20.14 -8.56
N MET A 403 -3.55 -19.44 -8.70
CA MET A 403 -3.36 -18.08 -8.23
C MET A 403 -3.39 -17.09 -9.38
N GLN A 404 -4.33 -16.17 -9.37
CA GLN A 404 -4.32 -15.01 -10.25
C GLN A 404 -3.42 -13.91 -9.67
N VAL A 405 -2.70 -13.23 -10.55
CA VAL A 405 -1.66 -12.28 -10.16
C VAL A 405 -1.48 -11.24 -11.27
N SER A 406 -1.08 -10.01 -10.92
CA SER A 406 -0.75 -8.98 -11.92
C SER A 406 0.37 -9.47 -12.86
N ASN A 407 0.24 -9.17 -14.15
CA ASN A 407 1.21 -9.53 -15.18
C ASN A 407 2.48 -8.64 -15.21
N ASN A 408 2.64 -7.77 -14.22
CA ASN A 408 3.84 -6.93 -14.07
C ASN A 408 5.06 -7.80 -13.72
N PRO A 409 6.25 -7.51 -14.29
CA PRO A 409 7.43 -8.35 -14.14
C PRO A 409 7.88 -8.59 -12.70
N ASP A 410 7.82 -7.56 -11.83
CA ASP A 410 8.23 -7.68 -10.44
C ASP A 410 7.28 -8.58 -9.65
N THR A 411 5.97 -8.45 -9.91
CA THR A 411 4.94 -9.30 -9.30
C THR A 411 5.07 -10.75 -9.79
N LEU A 412 5.38 -10.98 -11.06
CA LEU A 412 5.59 -12.33 -11.58
C LEU A 412 6.83 -12.99 -10.97
N ARG A 413 7.90 -12.23 -10.74
CA ARG A 413 9.10 -12.75 -10.05
C ARG A 413 8.76 -13.18 -8.61
N PHE A 414 7.98 -12.37 -7.90
CA PHE A 414 7.47 -12.72 -6.58
C PHE A 414 6.60 -13.98 -6.62
N ALA A 415 5.64 -14.05 -7.55
CA ALA A 415 4.75 -15.19 -7.71
C ALA A 415 5.50 -16.51 -7.95
N GLN A 416 6.58 -16.47 -8.74
CA GLN A 416 7.45 -17.63 -8.99
C GLN A 416 8.22 -18.06 -7.74
N ALA A 417 8.67 -17.10 -6.92
CA ALA A 417 9.31 -17.42 -5.65
C ALA A 417 8.31 -18.02 -4.64
N LEU A 418 7.10 -17.47 -4.56
CA LEU A 418 6.02 -18.03 -3.74
C LEU A 418 5.64 -19.45 -4.19
N GLN A 419 5.52 -19.67 -5.52
CA GLN A 419 5.26 -21.00 -6.08
C GLN A 419 6.30 -22.02 -5.63
N ALA A 420 7.58 -21.64 -5.64
CA ALA A 420 8.66 -22.52 -5.21
C ALA A 420 8.60 -22.77 -3.67
N ALA A 421 8.31 -21.74 -2.88
CA ALA A 421 8.22 -21.84 -1.43
C ALA A 421 7.11 -22.81 -1.00
N VAL A 422 5.88 -22.64 -1.50
CA VAL A 422 4.75 -23.47 -1.09
C VAL A 422 4.83 -24.92 -1.58
N ALA A 423 5.67 -25.20 -2.59
CA ALA A 423 5.87 -26.55 -3.08
C ALA A 423 6.49 -27.48 -2.02
N GLU A 424 7.34 -26.96 -1.13
CA GLU A 424 7.91 -27.71 -0.02
C GLU A 424 6.84 -28.15 0.98
N GLY A 425 5.81 -27.31 1.21
CA GLY A 425 4.65 -27.60 2.04
C GLY A 425 3.60 -28.51 1.38
N GLY A 426 3.86 -28.99 0.17
CA GLY A 426 2.97 -29.93 -0.51
C GLY A 426 1.89 -29.29 -1.37
N PHE A 427 2.06 -28.02 -1.79
CA PHE A 427 1.15 -27.34 -2.70
C PHE A 427 1.69 -27.29 -4.14
N GLU A 428 0.79 -27.32 -5.11
CA GLU A 428 1.08 -27.09 -6.53
C GLU A 428 0.39 -25.80 -6.98
N LEU A 429 1.12 -24.67 -6.89
CA LEU A 429 0.60 -23.36 -7.23
C LEU A 429 0.72 -23.09 -8.73
N THR A 430 -0.40 -22.90 -9.42
CA THR A 430 -0.44 -22.48 -10.84
C THR A 430 -0.57 -20.97 -10.91
N ILE A 431 0.37 -20.29 -11.59
CA ILE A 431 0.36 -18.84 -11.77
C ILE A 431 -0.46 -18.49 -13.01
N ALA A 432 -1.50 -17.64 -12.83
CA ALA A 432 -2.37 -17.14 -13.89
C ALA A 432 -2.23 -15.60 -14.00
N PRO A 433 -1.36 -15.08 -14.89
CA PRO A 433 -1.14 -13.64 -15.02
C PRO A 433 -2.35 -12.92 -15.62
N VAL A 434 -2.73 -11.79 -15.05
CA VAL A 434 -3.84 -10.94 -15.48
C VAL A 434 -3.39 -9.48 -15.48
N GLU A 435 -3.88 -8.65 -16.39
CA GLU A 435 -3.64 -7.22 -16.37
C GLU A 435 -4.25 -6.60 -15.09
N TYR A 436 -3.60 -5.57 -14.50
CA TYR A 436 -3.93 -5.08 -13.16
C TYR A 436 -5.38 -4.61 -13.01
N SER A 437 -5.90 -3.79 -13.93
CA SER A 437 -7.29 -3.29 -13.82
C SER A 437 -8.31 -4.42 -14.00
N THR A 438 -8.01 -5.38 -14.86
CA THR A 438 -8.79 -6.61 -15.03
C THR A 438 -8.74 -7.47 -13.78
N LEU A 439 -7.58 -7.54 -13.10
CA LEU A 439 -7.43 -8.29 -11.84
C LEU A 439 -8.34 -7.72 -10.74
N LEU A 440 -8.48 -6.38 -10.67
CA LEU A 440 -9.41 -5.72 -9.75
C LEU A 440 -10.87 -6.08 -10.04
N ASP A 441 -11.26 -6.18 -11.32
CA ASP A 441 -12.59 -6.63 -11.70
C ASP A 441 -12.82 -8.10 -11.38
N VAL A 442 -11.81 -8.95 -11.57
CA VAL A 442 -11.86 -10.39 -11.24
C VAL A 442 -12.08 -10.59 -9.74
N GLN A 443 -11.32 -9.88 -8.89
CA GLN A 443 -11.48 -10.01 -7.44
C GLN A 443 -12.87 -9.52 -6.97
N THR A 444 -13.37 -8.44 -7.57
CA THR A 444 -14.68 -7.88 -7.25
C THR A 444 -15.81 -8.87 -7.57
N ARG A 445 -15.72 -9.57 -8.70
CA ARG A 445 -16.72 -10.59 -9.10
C ARG A 445 -16.56 -11.93 -8.41
N GLY A 446 -15.42 -12.21 -7.77
CA GLY A 446 -15.11 -13.49 -7.17
C GLY A 446 -14.70 -14.59 -8.16
N ASP A 447 -14.26 -14.22 -9.36
CA ASP A 447 -13.86 -15.15 -10.43
C ASP A 447 -12.44 -15.70 -10.21
N PHE A 448 -12.09 -16.16 -9.01
CA PHE A 448 -10.77 -16.67 -8.65
C PHE A 448 -10.86 -17.75 -7.57
N GLU A 449 -9.83 -18.57 -7.45
CA GLU A 449 -9.60 -19.50 -6.34
C GLU A 449 -8.67 -18.86 -5.29
N ALA A 450 -7.52 -18.37 -5.74
CA ALA A 450 -6.58 -17.57 -4.97
C ALA A 450 -6.14 -16.36 -5.81
N LEU A 451 -5.94 -15.20 -5.18
CA LEU A 451 -5.56 -13.96 -5.85
C LEU A 451 -4.49 -13.23 -5.04
N GLN A 452 -3.32 -13.00 -5.66
CA GLN A 452 -2.25 -12.23 -5.04
C GLN A 452 -2.43 -10.76 -5.38
N LEU A 453 -2.74 -9.99 -4.38
CA LEU A 453 -2.85 -8.53 -4.42
C LEU A 453 -2.72 -8.01 -2.99
N GLY A 454 -2.61 -6.69 -2.85
CA GLY A 454 -2.49 -6.05 -1.55
C GLY A 454 -3.38 -4.83 -1.40
N TRP A 455 -3.14 -4.14 -0.34
CA TRP A 455 -3.75 -2.88 0.05
C TRP A 455 -2.67 -1.85 0.35
N SER A 456 -2.83 -0.62 -0.09
CA SER A 456 -1.83 0.45 0.13
C SER A 456 -1.80 0.98 1.56
N GLY A 457 -2.82 0.66 2.36
CA GLY A 457 -2.92 1.05 3.77
C GLY A 457 -3.66 2.36 4.01
N ARG A 458 -4.12 2.49 5.24
CA ARG A 458 -4.77 3.67 5.82
C ARG A 458 -4.20 3.90 7.21
N VAL A 459 -4.20 5.15 7.64
CA VAL A 459 -3.72 5.54 8.96
C VAL A 459 -4.57 4.92 10.08
N ASP A 460 -5.88 4.81 9.88
CA ASP A 460 -6.77 4.10 10.80
C ASP A 460 -6.89 2.62 10.41
N PRO A 461 -6.68 1.67 11.35
CA PRO A 461 -6.73 0.23 11.07
C PRO A 461 -8.11 -0.25 10.60
N HIS A 462 -9.20 0.45 10.93
CA HIS A 462 -10.53 0.12 10.42
C HIS A 462 -10.55 0.09 8.88
N GLY A 463 -9.89 1.06 8.23
CA GLY A 463 -9.75 1.10 6.77
C GLY A 463 -8.87 0.01 6.17
N ASN A 464 -8.10 -0.71 7.01
CA ASN A 464 -7.26 -1.84 6.60
C ASN A 464 -7.92 -3.20 6.87
N MET A 465 -8.93 -3.25 7.74
CA MET A 465 -9.56 -4.48 8.21
C MET A 465 -11.04 -4.58 7.83
N TYR A 466 -11.86 -3.62 8.25
CA TYR A 466 -13.32 -3.75 8.20
C TYR A 466 -13.84 -4.02 6.78
N ASN A 467 -13.41 -3.24 5.80
CA ASN A 467 -13.84 -3.43 4.41
C ASN A 467 -13.50 -4.80 3.83
N PHE A 468 -12.43 -5.45 4.32
CA PHE A 468 -11.89 -6.70 3.78
C PHE A 468 -12.36 -7.93 4.53
N LEU A 469 -12.66 -7.79 5.83
CA LEU A 469 -12.88 -8.91 6.74
C LEU A 469 -14.30 -8.95 7.33
N SER A 470 -15.05 -7.82 7.30
CA SER A 470 -16.42 -7.81 7.80
C SER A 470 -17.38 -8.46 6.82
N THR A 471 -18.41 -9.11 7.37
CA THR A 471 -19.50 -9.68 6.60
C THR A 471 -20.18 -8.61 5.74
N GLY A 472 -20.13 -8.77 4.42
CA GLY A 472 -20.68 -7.79 3.47
C GLY A 472 -19.84 -6.53 3.29
N GLY A 473 -18.59 -6.51 3.75
CA GLY A 473 -17.65 -5.42 3.51
C GLY A 473 -17.42 -5.17 2.01
N GLY A 474 -17.26 -3.90 1.64
CA GLY A 474 -17.17 -3.47 0.23
C GLY A 474 -15.95 -4.04 -0.52
N ASN A 475 -14.93 -4.50 0.19
CA ASN A 475 -13.73 -5.15 -0.33
C ASN A 475 -13.52 -6.55 0.25
N ASN A 476 -14.57 -7.18 0.79
CA ASN A 476 -14.49 -8.55 1.27
C ASN A 476 -14.44 -9.54 0.09
N TYR A 477 -13.30 -9.51 -0.60
CA TYR A 477 -13.08 -10.32 -1.80
C TYR A 477 -13.03 -11.82 -1.50
N SER A 478 -12.68 -12.22 -0.27
CA SER A 478 -12.70 -13.61 0.15
C SER A 478 -14.12 -14.18 0.36
N GLY A 479 -15.10 -13.33 0.60
CA GLY A 479 -16.42 -13.75 1.09
C GLY A 479 -16.34 -14.31 2.51
N TYR A 480 -15.39 -13.84 3.32
CA TYR A 480 -15.24 -14.20 4.72
C TYR A 480 -16.46 -13.75 5.54
N ASN A 481 -16.90 -14.58 6.46
CA ASN A 481 -18.05 -14.32 7.30
C ASN A 481 -17.79 -14.93 8.69
N ASN A 482 -17.51 -14.06 9.65
CA ASN A 482 -17.33 -14.44 11.05
C ASN A 482 -17.92 -13.35 11.96
N PRO A 483 -19.09 -13.63 12.61
CA PRO A 483 -19.76 -12.63 13.43
C PRO A 483 -18.93 -12.11 14.61
N GLU A 484 -18.03 -12.90 15.18
CA GLU A 484 -17.17 -12.47 16.29
C GLU A 484 -16.14 -11.43 15.81
N VAL A 485 -15.59 -11.62 14.61
CA VAL A 485 -14.70 -10.62 13.97
C VAL A 485 -15.46 -9.34 13.63
N ASP A 486 -16.71 -9.46 13.14
CA ASP A 486 -17.58 -8.31 12.87
C ASP A 486 -17.86 -7.50 14.14
N ASP A 487 -18.21 -8.19 15.25
CA ASP A 487 -18.51 -7.57 16.55
C ASP A 487 -17.27 -6.84 17.10
N LEU A 488 -16.09 -7.49 17.12
CA LEU A 488 -14.83 -6.90 17.59
C LEU A 488 -14.41 -5.65 16.78
N MET A 489 -14.53 -5.70 15.45
CA MET A 489 -14.20 -4.56 14.60
C MET A 489 -15.19 -3.40 14.77
N THR A 490 -16.47 -3.70 14.99
CA THR A 490 -17.51 -2.70 15.26
C THR A 490 -17.30 -2.06 16.62
N GLU A 491 -16.99 -2.84 17.65
CA GLU A 491 -16.66 -2.33 18.99
C GLU A 491 -15.41 -1.42 18.92
N ALA A 492 -14.34 -1.86 18.22
CA ALA A 492 -13.14 -1.06 18.02
C ALA A 492 -13.41 0.28 17.30
N ALA A 493 -14.38 0.31 16.39
CA ALA A 493 -14.77 1.54 15.71
C ALA A 493 -15.59 2.48 16.60
N SER A 494 -16.20 1.99 17.68
CA SER A 494 -17.06 2.77 18.58
C SER A 494 -16.31 3.46 19.71
N VAL A 495 -15.03 3.15 19.94
CA VAL A 495 -14.18 3.73 21.00
C VAL A 495 -13.11 4.64 20.42
N ASN A 496 -12.67 5.63 21.24
CA ASN A 496 -11.64 6.59 20.81
C ASN A 496 -10.25 6.30 21.43
N ASP A 497 -10.18 5.45 22.45
CA ASP A 497 -8.91 5.10 23.09
C ASP A 497 -8.08 4.18 22.18
N THR A 498 -6.85 4.60 21.88
CA THR A 498 -5.96 3.89 20.93
C THR A 498 -5.57 2.51 21.45
N ASP A 499 -5.29 2.38 22.74
CA ASP A 499 -4.84 1.11 23.33
C ASP A 499 -6.01 0.11 23.37
N GLU A 500 -7.21 0.56 23.71
CA GLU A 500 -8.43 -0.26 23.70
C GLU A 500 -8.77 -0.72 22.28
N ARG A 501 -8.66 0.16 21.28
CA ARG A 501 -8.84 -0.20 19.86
C ARG A 501 -7.79 -1.20 19.39
N ALA A 502 -6.52 -1.02 19.78
CA ALA A 502 -5.44 -1.94 19.43
C ALA A 502 -5.69 -3.35 19.99
N GLU A 503 -6.21 -3.45 21.24
CA GLU A 503 -6.56 -4.73 21.85
C GLU A 503 -7.72 -5.42 21.10
N LEU A 504 -8.79 -4.71 20.77
CA LEU A 504 -9.94 -5.25 20.04
C LEU A 504 -9.56 -5.73 18.62
N TYR A 505 -8.78 -4.91 17.89
CA TYR A 505 -8.25 -5.34 16.60
C TYR A 505 -7.30 -6.53 16.72
N GLY A 506 -6.50 -6.60 17.78
CA GLY A 506 -5.62 -7.72 18.08
C GLY A 506 -6.42 -9.04 18.22
N GLN A 507 -7.50 -9.03 19.02
CA GLN A 507 -8.40 -10.17 19.18
C GLN A 507 -9.03 -10.59 17.84
N ALA A 508 -9.49 -9.64 17.03
CA ALA A 508 -10.01 -9.94 15.69
C ALA A 508 -8.96 -10.59 14.79
N ILE A 509 -7.70 -10.11 14.86
CA ILE A 509 -6.59 -10.66 14.07
C ILE A 509 -6.27 -12.10 14.47
N GLU A 510 -6.29 -12.46 15.75
CA GLU A 510 -6.08 -13.84 16.20
C GLU A 510 -7.08 -14.80 15.53
N ILE A 511 -8.36 -14.45 15.50
CA ILE A 511 -9.39 -15.24 14.83
C ILE A 511 -9.15 -15.32 13.31
N VAL A 512 -8.82 -14.19 12.69
CA VAL A 512 -8.54 -14.13 11.24
C VAL A 512 -7.31 -14.96 10.87
N GLN A 513 -6.29 -15.03 11.74
CA GLN A 513 -5.10 -15.87 11.53
C GLN A 513 -5.40 -17.36 11.70
N GLU A 514 -6.37 -17.76 12.53
CA GLU A 514 -6.85 -19.14 12.60
C GLU A 514 -7.64 -19.50 11.34
N ASP A 515 -8.50 -18.61 10.84
CA ASP A 515 -9.36 -18.84 9.69
C ASP A 515 -8.62 -18.69 8.35
N ASN A 516 -7.57 -17.87 8.27
CA ASN A 516 -6.74 -17.58 7.10
C ASN A 516 -7.54 -17.27 5.81
N PRO A 517 -8.48 -16.31 5.81
CA PRO A 517 -9.14 -15.88 4.56
C PRO A 517 -8.19 -15.11 3.64
N VAL A 518 -7.19 -14.46 4.22
CA VAL A 518 -6.07 -13.79 3.57
C VAL A 518 -4.78 -14.24 4.22
N ILE A 519 -3.84 -14.73 3.44
CA ILE A 519 -2.49 -15.03 3.90
C ILE A 519 -1.64 -13.79 3.64
N TYR A 520 -1.28 -13.07 4.70
CA TYR A 520 -0.41 -11.89 4.63
C TYR A 520 1.02 -12.33 4.36
N LEU A 521 1.70 -11.64 3.43
CA LEU A 521 2.98 -12.07 2.91
C LEU A 521 4.09 -11.04 3.18
N TYR A 522 3.91 -9.82 2.71
CA TYR A 522 4.90 -8.76 2.91
C TYR A 522 4.28 -7.36 2.88
N ARG A 523 5.04 -6.39 3.40
CA ARG A 523 4.74 -4.94 3.30
C ARG A 523 5.73 -4.32 2.34
N VAL A 524 5.20 -3.53 1.42
CA VAL A 524 6.04 -2.75 0.52
C VAL A 524 6.67 -1.58 1.27
N ARG A 525 7.84 -1.16 0.84
CA ARG A 525 8.34 0.19 1.05
C ARG A 525 7.97 0.98 -0.21
N SER A 526 7.27 2.09 -0.07
CA SER A 526 6.98 2.98 -1.20
C SER A 526 8.30 3.56 -1.69
N LEU A 527 8.64 3.28 -2.95
CA LEU A 527 9.90 3.67 -3.58
C LEU A 527 9.58 4.50 -4.82
N THR A 528 9.81 5.80 -4.73
CA THR A 528 9.55 6.76 -5.82
C THR A 528 10.85 7.41 -6.23
N ALA A 529 11.21 7.30 -7.50
CA ALA A 529 12.38 8.01 -8.03
C ALA A 529 11.95 9.26 -8.80
N TYR A 530 12.76 10.31 -8.71
CA TYR A 530 12.48 11.59 -9.34
C TYR A 530 13.75 12.25 -9.89
N SER A 531 13.60 13.09 -10.91
CA SER A 531 14.67 13.98 -11.40
C SER A 531 14.93 15.08 -10.38
N THR A 532 16.17 15.34 -9.99
CA THR A 532 16.51 16.44 -9.08
C THR A 532 16.32 17.85 -9.69
N GLY A 533 15.95 17.93 -10.98
CA GLY A 533 15.41 19.15 -11.60
C GLY A 533 13.95 19.42 -11.23
N ILE A 534 13.32 18.57 -10.38
CA ILE A 534 11.98 18.74 -9.82
C ILE A 534 12.10 18.75 -8.30
N ALA A 535 11.40 19.65 -7.64
CA ALA A 535 11.21 19.70 -6.19
C ALA A 535 9.72 19.70 -5.85
N GLY A 536 9.36 19.58 -4.57
CA GLY A 536 7.96 19.50 -4.12
C GLY A 536 7.29 18.17 -4.41
N VAL A 537 8.04 17.11 -4.73
CA VAL A 537 7.53 15.74 -4.81
C VAL A 537 7.51 15.13 -3.41
N GLU A 538 6.39 14.55 -3.01
CA GLU A 538 6.24 13.93 -1.70
C GLU A 538 5.64 12.53 -1.84
N THR A 539 5.93 11.64 -0.88
CA THR A 539 5.30 10.32 -0.78
C THR A 539 5.13 9.98 0.70
N PHE A 540 3.94 9.48 1.06
CA PHE A 540 3.60 9.19 2.45
C PHE A 540 3.35 7.70 2.68
N ALA A 541 3.16 7.32 3.94
CA ALA A 541 3.01 5.93 4.35
C ALA A 541 1.75 5.22 3.79
N ASP A 542 0.77 5.99 3.31
CA ASP A 542 -0.40 5.50 2.58
C ASP A 542 -0.12 5.13 1.12
N GLY A 543 1.14 5.30 0.68
CA GLY A 543 1.65 4.94 -0.64
C GLY A 543 1.33 5.94 -1.75
N VAL A 544 0.77 7.12 -1.46
CA VAL A 544 0.44 8.13 -2.48
C VAL A 544 1.62 9.05 -2.76
N VAL A 545 1.84 9.35 -4.04
CA VAL A 545 2.79 10.39 -4.48
C VAL A 545 2.02 11.68 -4.70
N HIS A 546 2.45 12.74 -4.04
CA HIS A 546 1.85 14.07 -4.07
C HIS A 546 2.62 14.97 -5.04
N LEU A 547 1.92 15.59 -5.98
CA LEU A 547 2.51 16.45 -7.03
C LEU A 547 1.85 17.83 -7.14
N SER A 548 0.87 18.15 -6.29
CA SER A 548 0.10 19.40 -6.39
C SER A 548 0.98 20.65 -6.30
N HIS A 549 2.06 20.59 -5.52
CA HIS A 549 3.03 21.69 -5.33
C HIS A 549 4.39 21.40 -5.95
N ALA A 550 4.49 20.39 -6.83
CA ALA A 550 5.73 20.09 -7.52
C ALA A 550 6.10 21.25 -8.48
N ALA A 551 7.40 21.50 -8.60
CA ALA A 551 7.94 22.57 -9.43
C ALA A 551 9.21 22.12 -10.15
N PHE A 552 9.43 22.62 -11.36
CA PHE A 552 10.75 22.60 -11.94
C PHE A 552 11.65 23.59 -11.19
N VAL A 553 12.92 23.23 -10.99
CA VAL A 553 13.92 24.07 -10.31
C VAL A 553 15.15 24.26 -11.16
N GLU A 554 15.84 25.41 -11.00
CA GLU A 554 17.11 25.63 -11.68
C GLU A 554 18.16 24.61 -11.19
N ALA A 555 18.89 23.99 -12.11
CA ALA A 555 19.99 23.11 -11.76
C ALA A 555 21.09 23.92 -11.04
N GLU A 556 21.56 23.40 -9.88
CA GLU A 556 22.71 23.96 -9.18
C GLU A 556 24.01 23.91 -10.01
#